data_6efd6246668d6aa35a61f0a4bd035683
#
_entry.id   6efd6246668d6aa35a61f0a4bd035683
#
_cell.length_a   1.000
_cell.length_b   1.000
_cell.length_c   1.000
_cell.angle_alpha   90.00
_cell.angle_beta   90.00
_cell.angle_gamma   90.00
#
_symmetry.space_group_name_H-M   'P 1'
#
loop_
_entity.id
_entity.type
_entity.pdbx_description
1 polymer ?
#
loop_
_entity_poly.entity_id
_entity_poly.type
_entity_poly.pdbx_seq_one_letter_code
_entity_poly.pdbx_strand_id
1 'polypeptide(L)'
;MSRQAAAAVFTPRSLAALGDVCDLAPLPVLDDLTTVRAKDVLGDVELLVTGWGCPGLDADVLAAAPRLACVVHAAGSVRGHITDACWERGIEVSSAAAANALPVAEYTLAMILLHGKHVLERARDFRRTRERADWLSTSHEVGNYRRTVGILSASLIGRRVIELLRPFDHEVLLHDPYVTGAEAAELGVRWVRLPELFARSDLLSVHTPLLPATRGLVGRELLDAMRPGAVLINTSRGAVVDQDALTDVVRAGRVRAVLDVTDPEVLPADHPLWDCPNALITPHLAGSQGNEWERLADTAVGEVARWAAGDGLAHPVRRERLAFLA
;
A
#
# COMPACT_ATOMS: atom_id res chain seq x y z
N MET A 1 -0.02 -3.88 19.47
CA MET A 1 -0.21 -2.65 18.66
C MET A 1 -0.21 -1.42 19.55
N SER A 2 -0.02 -0.22 18.99
CA SER A 2 -0.15 1.01 19.79
C SER A 2 -1.58 1.21 20.29
N ARG A 3 -1.77 1.91 21.42
CA ARG A 3 -3.12 2.21 21.95
C ARG A 3 -3.93 3.05 21.00
N GLN A 4 -3.27 3.96 20.30
CA GLN A 4 -3.93 4.79 19.27
C GLN A 4 -4.45 3.93 18.12
N ALA A 5 -3.64 3.00 17.60
CA ALA A 5 -4.05 2.09 16.53
C ALA A 5 -5.20 1.18 16.97
N ALA A 6 -5.16 0.65 18.20
CA ALA A 6 -6.24 -0.18 18.73
C ALA A 6 -7.57 0.60 18.81
N ALA A 7 -7.52 1.83 19.36
CA ALA A 7 -8.72 2.67 19.47
C ALA A 7 -9.28 3.12 18.10
N ALA A 8 -8.43 3.25 17.10
CA ALA A 8 -8.83 3.64 15.76
C ALA A 8 -9.45 2.47 14.98
N VAL A 9 -8.84 1.29 15.04
CA VAL A 9 -9.24 0.12 14.27
C VAL A 9 -10.41 -0.63 14.93
N PHE A 10 -10.37 -0.82 16.25
CA PHE A 10 -11.37 -1.64 16.95
C PHE A 10 -12.42 -0.77 17.63
N THR A 11 -13.60 -0.72 17.02
CA THR A 11 -14.80 -0.09 17.59
C THR A 11 -15.42 -0.97 18.68
N PRO A 12 -16.35 -0.45 19.52
CA PRO A 12 -17.10 -1.28 20.45
C PRO A 12 -17.80 -2.46 19.77
N ARG A 13 -18.27 -2.30 18.52
CA ARG A 13 -18.90 -3.35 17.71
C ARG A 13 -17.90 -4.48 17.41
N SER A 14 -16.72 -4.15 16.91
CA SER A 14 -15.72 -5.17 16.54
C SER A 14 -15.12 -5.86 17.78
N LEU A 15 -15.01 -5.14 18.91
CA LEU A 15 -14.61 -5.75 20.18
C LEU A 15 -15.67 -6.71 20.71
N ALA A 16 -16.97 -6.36 20.62
CA ALA A 16 -18.05 -7.26 20.98
C ALA A 16 -18.01 -8.53 20.09
N ALA A 17 -17.84 -8.35 18.77
CA ALA A 17 -17.73 -9.47 17.83
C ALA A 17 -16.51 -10.38 18.10
N LEU A 18 -15.38 -9.82 18.56
CA LEU A 18 -14.25 -10.64 19.05
C LEU A 18 -14.64 -11.42 20.32
N GLY A 19 -15.32 -10.78 21.27
CA GLY A 19 -15.80 -11.43 22.49
C GLY A 19 -16.82 -12.54 22.27
N ASP A 20 -17.52 -12.53 21.14
CA ASP A 20 -18.46 -13.61 20.76
C ASP A 20 -17.73 -14.88 20.25
N VAL A 21 -16.47 -14.76 19.83
CA VAL A 21 -15.69 -15.85 19.21
C VAL A 21 -14.46 -16.28 20.01
N CYS A 22 -14.02 -15.49 21.00
CA CYS A 22 -12.90 -15.83 21.87
C CYS A 22 -12.98 -15.13 23.23
N ASP A 23 -12.29 -15.68 24.21
CA ASP A 23 -12.13 -15.05 25.52
C ASP A 23 -11.07 -13.92 25.42
N LEU A 24 -11.51 -12.68 25.56
CA LEU A 24 -10.61 -11.54 25.54
C LEU A 24 -9.82 -11.44 26.85
N ALA A 25 -8.51 -11.29 26.76
CA ALA A 25 -7.67 -11.07 27.92
C ALA A 25 -8.10 -9.79 28.68
N PRO A 26 -7.97 -9.77 30.01
CA PRO A 26 -8.51 -8.68 30.86
C PRO A 26 -7.78 -7.35 30.69
N LEU A 27 -6.71 -7.30 29.90
CA LEU A 27 -5.97 -6.08 29.55
C LEU A 27 -6.34 -5.59 28.16
N PRO A 28 -6.69 -4.30 28.04
CA PRO A 28 -7.25 -3.79 26.77
C PRO A 28 -6.23 -3.77 25.63
N VAL A 29 -4.98 -3.35 25.86
CA VAL A 29 -3.95 -3.27 24.81
C VAL A 29 -2.57 -3.40 25.42
N LEU A 30 -1.74 -4.26 24.87
CA LEU A 30 -0.31 -4.36 25.17
C LEU A 30 0.48 -3.59 24.10
N ASP A 31 0.97 -2.42 24.46
CA ASP A 31 1.83 -1.56 23.63
C ASP A 31 3.33 -1.75 23.92
N ASP A 32 3.65 -2.33 25.08
CA ASP A 32 4.97 -2.81 25.47
C ASP A 32 4.86 -4.26 25.97
N LEU A 33 5.49 -5.19 25.26
CA LEU A 33 5.45 -6.62 25.55
C LEU A 33 6.52 -7.06 26.56
N THR A 34 7.40 -6.16 27.00
CA THR A 34 8.51 -6.47 27.90
C THR A 34 8.15 -6.33 29.38
N THR A 35 7.06 -5.63 29.68
CA THR A 35 6.62 -5.39 31.07
C THR A 35 6.19 -6.67 31.78
N VAL A 36 6.35 -6.74 33.10
CA VAL A 36 5.92 -7.88 33.94
C VAL A 36 4.44 -8.18 33.69
N ARG A 37 3.60 -7.14 33.70
CA ARG A 37 2.15 -7.27 33.48
C ARG A 37 1.82 -7.82 32.09
N ALA A 38 2.57 -7.42 31.05
CA ALA A 38 2.38 -7.98 29.69
C ALA A 38 2.78 -9.44 29.67
N LYS A 39 3.87 -9.82 30.30
CA LYS A 39 4.32 -11.22 30.37
C LYS A 39 3.34 -12.12 31.12
N ASP A 40 2.74 -11.63 32.20
CA ASP A 40 1.71 -12.36 32.94
C ASP A 40 0.50 -12.67 32.03
N VAL A 41 0.05 -11.70 31.23
CA VAL A 41 -1.06 -11.90 30.26
C VAL A 41 -0.65 -12.83 29.13
N LEU A 42 0.54 -12.64 28.56
CA LEU A 42 1.05 -13.44 27.45
C LEU A 42 1.18 -14.92 27.80
N GLY A 43 1.36 -15.26 29.08
CA GLY A 43 1.49 -16.65 29.54
C GLY A 43 0.29 -17.54 29.15
N ASP A 44 -0.91 -16.98 29.07
CA ASP A 44 -2.15 -17.71 28.79
C ASP A 44 -2.70 -17.46 27.37
N VAL A 45 -2.12 -16.53 26.60
CA VAL A 45 -2.62 -16.15 25.28
C VAL A 45 -2.29 -17.19 24.22
N GLU A 46 -3.31 -17.65 23.49
CA GLU A 46 -3.20 -18.59 22.38
C GLU A 46 -3.19 -17.86 21.03
N LEU A 47 -3.87 -16.71 20.94
CA LEU A 47 -3.95 -15.87 19.74
C LEU A 47 -3.68 -14.42 20.12
N LEU A 48 -2.85 -13.73 19.30
CA LEU A 48 -2.53 -12.32 19.47
C LEU A 48 -3.05 -11.52 18.28
N VAL A 49 -3.95 -10.56 18.53
CA VAL A 49 -4.35 -9.58 17.52
C VAL A 49 -3.37 -8.41 17.53
N THR A 50 -2.71 -8.17 16.40
CA THR A 50 -1.70 -7.10 16.25
C THR A 50 -2.18 -6.04 15.26
N GLY A 51 -1.48 -4.90 15.21
CA GLY A 51 -1.74 -3.80 14.28
C GLY A 51 -0.55 -2.84 14.26
N TRP A 52 -0.74 -1.65 13.75
CA TRP A 52 0.33 -0.64 13.69
C TRP A 52 0.93 -0.36 15.06
N GLY A 53 2.27 -0.23 15.10
CA GLY A 53 3.03 -0.01 16.32
C GLY A 53 3.14 -1.25 17.22
N CYS A 54 2.89 -2.45 16.70
CA CYS A 54 3.18 -3.68 17.40
C CYS A 54 4.70 -3.85 17.54
N PRO A 55 5.24 -4.06 18.77
CA PRO A 55 6.64 -4.42 18.98
C PRO A 55 6.99 -5.75 18.29
N GLY A 56 8.28 -5.97 18.03
CA GLY A 56 8.77 -7.25 17.50
C GLY A 56 8.42 -8.42 18.42
N LEU A 57 7.93 -9.51 17.81
CA LEU A 57 7.68 -10.77 18.52
C LEU A 57 8.96 -11.62 18.44
N ASP A 58 9.96 -11.20 19.21
CA ASP A 58 11.25 -11.88 19.29
C ASP A 58 11.22 -13.10 20.22
N ALA A 59 12.36 -13.77 20.37
CA ALA A 59 12.49 -14.97 21.19
C ALA A 59 12.11 -14.73 22.66
N ASP A 60 12.42 -13.55 23.20
CA ASP A 60 12.13 -13.22 24.61
C ASP A 60 10.62 -13.01 24.84
N VAL A 61 9.95 -12.31 23.91
CA VAL A 61 8.49 -12.15 23.94
C VAL A 61 7.82 -13.52 23.78
N LEU A 62 8.29 -14.34 22.85
CA LEU A 62 7.74 -15.67 22.63
C LEU A 62 7.98 -16.63 23.81
N ALA A 63 9.09 -16.50 24.51
CA ALA A 63 9.34 -17.27 25.76
C ALA A 63 8.29 -16.92 26.85
N ALA A 64 7.81 -15.66 26.90
CA ALA A 64 6.75 -15.24 27.79
C ALA A 64 5.33 -15.66 27.31
N ALA A 65 5.18 -16.08 26.06
CA ALA A 65 3.92 -16.49 25.45
C ALA A 65 3.96 -17.97 25.01
N PRO A 66 4.08 -18.95 25.96
CA PRO A 66 4.32 -20.36 25.63
C PRO A 66 3.17 -21.01 24.88
N ARG A 67 1.96 -20.49 25.00
CA ARG A 67 0.74 -21.01 24.34
C ARG A 67 0.41 -20.32 23.00
N LEU A 68 1.12 -19.24 22.65
CA LEU A 68 0.83 -18.49 21.42
C LEU A 68 1.01 -19.35 20.17
N ALA A 69 -0.06 -19.59 19.45
CA ALA A 69 -0.13 -20.39 18.23
C ALA A 69 -0.53 -19.60 17.00
N CYS A 70 -1.20 -18.44 17.18
CA CYS A 70 -1.66 -17.63 16.05
C CYS A 70 -1.44 -16.14 16.28
N VAL A 71 -1.11 -15.41 15.20
CA VAL A 71 -1.07 -13.95 15.15
C VAL A 71 -1.93 -13.45 14.02
N VAL A 72 -2.95 -12.65 14.34
CA VAL A 72 -3.83 -11.99 13.36
C VAL A 72 -3.48 -10.51 13.31
N HIS A 73 -2.97 -10.03 12.17
CA HIS A 73 -2.56 -8.65 12.00
C HIS A 73 -3.65 -7.81 11.34
N ALA A 74 -4.29 -6.93 12.08
CA ALA A 74 -5.33 -6.01 11.62
C ALA A 74 -4.75 -4.79 10.86
N ALA A 75 -3.77 -5.03 9.99
CA ALA A 75 -3.15 -4.02 9.12
C ALA A 75 -2.50 -4.71 7.90
N GLY A 76 -1.68 -3.99 7.15
CA GLY A 76 -1.05 -4.49 5.92
C GLY A 76 0.15 -5.40 6.18
N SER A 77 1.33 -4.81 6.37
CA SER A 77 2.58 -5.54 6.42
C SER A 77 2.91 -6.07 7.81
N VAL A 78 3.29 -7.34 7.90
CA VAL A 78 3.73 -7.99 9.15
C VAL A 78 5.26 -7.92 9.37
N ARG A 79 6.02 -7.36 8.43
CA ARG A 79 7.50 -7.36 8.45
C ARG A 79 8.11 -6.66 9.64
N GLY A 80 7.41 -5.70 10.23
CA GLY A 80 7.93 -4.93 11.36
C GLY A 80 7.91 -5.67 12.70
N HIS A 81 7.13 -6.75 12.82
CA HIS A 81 6.92 -7.40 14.11
C HIS A 81 6.94 -8.93 14.09
N ILE A 82 6.71 -9.59 12.95
CA ILE A 82 6.87 -11.04 12.83
C ILE A 82 8.33 -11.36 12.54
N THR A 83 8.98 -12.04 13.47
CA THR A 83 10.40 -12.41 13.41
C THR A 83 10.57 -13.86 12.97
N ASP A 84 11.82 -14.26 12.69
CA ASP A 84 12.15 -15.64 12.38
C ASP A 84 11.75 -16.61 13.51
N ALA A 85 11.84 -16.18 14.76
CA ALA A 85 11.42 -16.96 15.92
C ALA A 85 9.94 -17.37 15.89
N CYS A 86 9.06 -16.50 15.31
CA CYS A 86 7.64 -16.85 15.11
C CYS A 86 7.50 -18.05 14.14
N TRP A 87 8.24 -18.01 13.03
CA TRP A 87 8.21 -19.08 12.02
C TRP A 87 8.81 -20.38 12.51
N GLU A 88 9.94 -20.31 13.23
CA GLU A 88 10.63 -21.47 13.81
C GLU A 88 9.74 -22.18 14.83
N ARG A 89 8.88 -21.43 15.52
CA ARG A 89 7.91 -21.95 16.48
C ARG A 89 6.63 -22.47 15.82
N GLY A 90 6.45 -22.27 14.52
CA GLY A 90 5.28 -22.71 13.78
C GLY A 90 4.01 -21.87 14.05
N ILE A 91 4.18 -20.61 14.48
CA ILE A 91 3.05 -19.71 14.71
C ILE A 91 2.36 -19.41 13.37
N GLU A 92 1.05 -19.62 13.32
CA GLU A 92 0.24 -19.20 12.19
C GLU A 92 0.09 -17.68 12.16
N VAL A 93 0.23 -17.09 10.98
CA VAL A 93 0.13 -15.63 10.83
C VAL A 93 -0.86 -15.29 9.73
N SER A 94 -1.76 -14.34 10.00
CA SER A 94 -2.61 -13.73 8.99
C SER A 94 -2.47 -12.21 8.99
N SER A 95 -2.90 -11.56 7.90
CA SER A 95 -2.94 -10.10 7.83
C SER A 95 -4.14 -9.59 7.05
N ALA A 96 -4.59 -8.37 7.40
CA ALA A 96 -5.61 -7.64 6.66
C ALA A 96 -5.06 -6.91 5.42
N ALA A 97 -3.90 -7.36 4.88
CA ALA A 97 -3.26 -6.71 3.72
C ALA A 97 -4.19 -6.63 2.51
N ALA A 98 -5.01 -7.66 2.27
CA ALA A 98 -5.98 -7.66 1.17
C ALA A 98 -7.06 -6.57 1.36
N ALA A 99 -7.55 -6.39 2.60
CA ALA A 99 -8.51 -5.35 2.94
C ALA A 99 -7.88 -3.95 2.81
N ASN A 100 -6.63 -3.76 3.28
CA ASN A 100 -5.90 -2.50 3.15
C ASN A 100 -5.51 -2.17 1.70
N ALA A 101 -5.42 -3.15 0.81
CA ALA A 101 -5.13 -2.92 -0.60
C ALA A 101 -6.27 -2.23 -1.35
N LEU A 102 -7.52 -2.35 -0.88
CA LEU A 102 -8.69 -1.77 -1.53
C LEU A 102 -8.63 -0.24 -1.59
N PRO A 103 -8.50 0.49 -0.46
CA PRO A 103 -8.42 1.96 -0.50
C PRO A 103 -7.20 2.46 -1.27
N VAL A 104 -6.05 1.77 -1.21
CA VAL A 104 -4.87 2.14 -2.01
C VAL A 104 -5.17 2.06 -3.50
N ALA A 105 -5.87 1.03 -3.94
CA ALA A 105 -6.26 0.89 -5.35
C ALA A 105 -7.30 1.93 -5.76
N GLU A 106 -8.26 2.25 -4.90
CA GLU A 106 -9.28 3.29 -5.10
C GLU A 106 -8.63 4.69 -5.19
N TYR A 107 -7.71 5.01 -4.27
CA TYR A 107 -6.90 6.23 -4.33
C TYR A 107 -6.11 6.30 -5.66
N THR A 108 -5.44 5.22 -6.03
CA THR A 108 -4.65 5.16 -7.27
C THR A 108 -5.52 5.41 -8.50
N LEU A 109 -6.69 4.78 -8.59
CA LEU A 109 -7.66 5.02 -9.67
C LEU A 109 -8.09 6.49 -9.71
N ALA A 110 -8.41 7.09 -8.56
CA ALA A 110 -8.77 8.49 -8.49
C ALA A 110 -7.66 9.39 -9.02
N MET A 111 -6.40 9.12 -8.64
CA MET A 111 -5.24 9.89 -9.13
C MET A 111 -5.03 9.71 -10.63
N ILE A 112 -5.19 8.50 -11.18
CA ILE A 112 -5.13 8.24 -12.62
C ILE A 112 -6.15 9.13 -13.36
N LEU A 113 -7.41 9.10 -12.95
CA LEU A 113 -8.49 9.82 -13.62
C LEU A 113 -8.38 11.35 -13.49
N LEU A 114 -8.00 11.86 -12.31
CA LEU A 114 -7.81 13.28 -12.05
C LEU A 114 -6.61 13.84 -12.84
N HIS A 115 -5.51 13.11 -12.86
CA HIS A 115 -4.31 13.56 -13.57
C HIS A 115 -4.42 13.40 -15.08
N GLY A 116 -5.16 12.41 -15.58
CA GLY A 116 -5.47 12.31 -17.01
C GLY A 116 -6.21 13.55 -17.54
N LYS A 117 -7.04 14.19 -16.73
CA LYS A 117 -7.74 15.46 -17.05
C LYS A 117 -7.03 16.72 -16.57
N HIS A 118 -5.87 16.61 -15.92
CA HIS A 118 -5.14 17.72 -15.30
C HIS A 118 -6.00 18.53 -14.31
N VAL A 119 -6.87 17.86 -13.56
CA VAL A 119 -7.89 18.54 -12.72
C VAL A 119 -7.24 19.46 -11.69
N LEU A 120 -6.18 18.97 -11.03
CA LEU A 120 -5.55 19.72 -9.92
C LEU A 120 -4.83 20.97 -10.42
N GLU A 121 -4.09 20.85 -11.53
CA GLU A 121 -3.38 21.97 -12.16
C GLU A 121 -4.38 23.01 -12.69
N ARG A 122 -5.39 22.55 -13.41
CA ARG A 122 -6.43 23.43 -13.97
C ARG A 122 -7.25 24.15 -12.88
N ALA A 123 -7.57 23.45 -11.77
CA ALA A 123 -8.24 24.06 -10.64
C ALA A 123 -7.38 25.15 -9.98
N ARG A 124 -6.07 24.92 -9.89
CA ARG A 124 -5.11 25.91 -9.37
C ARG A 124 -5.04 27.13 -10.30
N ASP A 125 -4.90 26.91 -11.60
CA ASP A 125 -4.85 27.99 -12.59
C ASP A 125 -6.15 28.79 -12.64
N PHE A 126 -7.30 28.13 -12.65
CA PHE A 126 -8.59 28.79 -12.62
C PHE A 126 -8.77 29.66 -11.36
N ARG A 127 -8.31 29.18 -10.23
CA ARG A 127 -8.33 29.94 -8.97
C ARG A 127 -7.43 31.18 -9.03
N ARG A 128 -6.29 31.10 -9.73
CA ARG A 128 -5.33 32.18 -9.91
C ARG A 128 -5.81 33.22 -10.92
N THR A 129 -6.29 32.78 -12.08
CA THR A 129 -6.70 33.70 -13.17
C THR A 129 -8.12 34.24 -12.98
N ARG A 130 -9.04 33.46 -12.43
CA ARG A 130 -10.49 33.74 -12.32
C ARG A 130 -11.14 34.05 -13.65
N GLU A 131 -10.55 33.55 -14.74
CA GLU A 131 -11.02 33.79 -16.10
C GLU A 131 -11.53 32.49 -16.74
N ARG A 132 -12.46 32.63 -17.69
CA ARG A 132 -12.95 31.48 -18.44
C ARG A 132 -11.82 30.88 -19.28
N ALA A 133 -11.51 29.62 -19.03
CA ALA A 133 -10.57 28.90 -19.87
C ALA A 133 -11.17 28.57 -21.23
N ASP A 134 -10.38 28.70 -22.29
CA ASP A 134 -10.72 28.14 -23.60
C ASP A 134 -10.43 26.64 -23.60
N TRP A 135 -11.45 25.86 -23.29
CA TRP A 135 -11.33 24.40 -23.29
C TRP A 135 -11.18 23.76 -24.66
N LEU A 136 -11.57 24.46 -25.73
CA LEU A 136 -11.47 23.96 -27.12
C LEU A 136 -10.02 23.97 -27.62
N SER A 137 -9.17 24.81 -27.02
CA SER A 137 -7.72 24.82 -27.27
C SER A 137 -6.93 23.79 -26.46
N THR A 138 -7.63 22.94 -25.69
CA THR A 138 -6.98 21.92 -24.88
C THR A 138 -6.28 20.87 -25.77
N SER A 139 -5.01 20.56 -25.46
CA SER A 139 -4.25 19.53 -26.15
C SER A 139 -4.98 18.18 -26.13
N HIS A 140 -4.89 17.43 -27.23
CA HIS A 140 -5.39 16.05 -27.32
C HIS A 140 -4.76 15.08 -26.33
N GLU A 141 -3.67 15.46 -25.68
CA GLU A 141 -3.04 14.70 -24.61
C GLU A 141 -3.77 14.79 -23.27
N VAL A 142 -4.80 15.62 -23.16
CA VAL A 142 -5.61 15.77 -21.94
C VAL A 142 -6.92 15.01 -22.08
N GLY A 143 -7.21 14.19 -21.11
CA GLY A 143 -8.41 13.36 -21.04
C GLY A 143 -8.09 11.92 -20.67
N ASN A 144 -9.14 11.13 -20.44
CA ASN A 144 -9.02 9.72 -20.03
C ASN A 144 -9.36 8.72 -21.13
N TYR A 145 -9.65 9.18 -22.35
CA TYR A 145 -10.00 8.30 -23.45
C TYR A 145 -8.75 7.76 -24.14
N ARG A 146 -8.63 6.44 -24.22
CA ARG A 146 -7.53 5.71 -24.87
C ARG A 146 -6.13 6.11 -24.41
N ARG A 147 -6.00 6.40 -23.09
CA ARG A 147 -4.69 6.65 -22.47
C ARG A 147 -3.99 5.33 -22.17
N THR A 148 -2.69 5.34 -22.21
CA THR A 148 -1.86 4.20 -21.78
C THR A 148 -1.56 4.32 -20.31
N VAL A 149 -2.07 3.35 -19.52
CA VAL A 149 -1.79 3.25 -18.08
C VAL A 149 -0.80 2.12 -17.85
N GLY A 150 0.37 2.45 -17.32
CA GLY A 150 1.38 1.48 -16.94
C GLY A 150 1.22 1.06 -15.47
N ILE A 151 1.25 -0.24 -15.24
CA ILE A 151 1.24 -0.84 -13.90
C ILE A 151 2.58 -1.53 -13.68
N LEU A 152 3.34 -1.05 -12.70
CA LEU A 152 4.58 -1.69 -12.27
C LEU A 152 4.31 -2.58 -11.06
N SER A 153 4.35 -3.88 -11.28
CA SER A 153 4.05 -5.01 -10.40
C SER A 153 2.57 -5.33 -10.21
N ALA A 154 2.24 -6.61 -10.44
CA ALA A 154 0.93 -7.22 -10.22
C ALA A 154 0.77 -7.72 -8.75
N SER A 155 1.14 -6.89 -7.79
CA SER A 155 0.89 -7.10 -6.37
C SER A 155 -0.62 -7.13 -6.06
N LEU A 156 -1.01 -7.34 -4.81
CA LEU A 156 -2.43 -7.25 -4.41
C LEU A 156 -3.06 -5.93 -4.89
N ILE A 157 -2.35 -4.82 -4.70
CA ILE A 157 -2.80 -3.48 -5.10
C ILE A 157 -2.80 -3.36 -6.63
N GLY A 158 -1.70 -3.73 -7.31
CA GLY A 158 -1.60 -3.62 -8.77
C GLY A 158 -2.70 -4.41 -9.50
N ARG A 159 -3.00 -5.63 -9.05
CA ARG A 159 -4.10 -6.45 -9.59
C ARG A 159 -5.45 -5.77 -9.37
N ARG A 160 -5.68 -5.18 -8.20
CA ARG A 160 -6.93 -4.47 -7.90
C ARG A 160 -7.06 -3.19 -8.73
N VAL A 161 -5.99 -2.44 -8.96
CA VAL A 161 -6.00 -1.28 -9.87
C VAL A 161 -6.34 -1.71 -11.30
N ILE A 162 -5.74 -2.80 -11.80
CA ILE A 162 -6.07 -3.37 -13.11
C ILE A 162 -7.58 -3.69 -13.20
N GLU A 163 -8.13 -4.33 -12.19
CA GLU A 163 -9.55 -4.65 -12.13
C GLU A 163 -10.44 -3.39 -12.15
N LEU A 164 -10.08 -2.37 -11.37
CA LEU A 164 -10.80 -1.10 -11.31
C LEU A 164 -10.70 -0.29 -12.61
N LEU A 165 -9.67 -0.50 -13.43
CA LEU A 165 -9.50 0.15 -14.72
C LEU A 165 -10.35 -0.48 -15.83
N ARG A 166 -10.88 -1.70 -15.68
CA ARG A 166 -11.65 -2.43 -16.70
C ARG A 166 -12.82 -1.65 -17.32
N PRO A 167 -13.59 -0.82 -16.57
CA PRO A 167 -14.70 -0.06 -17.15
C PRO A 167 -14.27 1.12 -18.02
N PHE A 168 -12.97 1.44 -18.06
CA PHE A 168 -12.46 2.61 -18.80
C PHE A 168 -11.77 2.18 -20.10
N ASP A 169 -11.80 3.06 -21.12
CA ASP A 169 -11.14 2.84 -22.42
C ASP A 169 -9.62 3.11 -22.35
N HIS A 170 -8.92 2.52 -21.38
CA HIS A 170 -7.46 2.60 -21.25
C HIS A 170 -6.77 1.41 -21.92
N GLU A 171 -5.61 1.64 -22.53
CA GLU A 171 -4.65 0.57 -22.78
C GLU A 171 -3.85 0.35 -21.49
N VAL A 172 -4.00 -0.82 -20.86
CA VAL A 172 -3.26 -1.13 -19.62
C VAL A 172 -2.05 -1.99 -19.94
N LEU A 173 -0.86 -1.48 -19.63
CA LEU A 173 0.41 -2.20 -19.73
C LEU A 173 0.83 -2.69 -18.35
N LEU A 174 1.40 -3.89 -18.28
CA LEU A 174 1.92 -4.48 -17.04
C LEU A 174 3.38 -4.88 -17.22
N HIS A 175 4.22 -4.52 -16.25
CA HIS A 175 5.49 -5.16 -16.03
C HIS A 175 5.54 -5.78 -14.63
N ASP A 176 5.79 -7.08 -14.60
CA ASP A 176 6.08 -7.84 -13.39
C ASP A 176 6.96 -9.03 -13.81
N PRO A 177 8.13 -9.26 -13.18
CA PRO A 177 9.02 -10.36 -13.55
C PRO A 177 8.46 -11.74 -13.18
N TYR A 178 7.43 -11.80 -12.34
CA TYR A 178 6.80 -13.05 -11.87
C TYR A 178 5.48 -13.35 -12.57
N VAL A 179 5.05 -12.51 -13.52
CA VAL A 179 3.81 -12.69 -14.31
C VAL A 179 4.17 -13.02 -15.74
N THR A 180 3.63 -14.11 -16.24
CA THR A 180 3.75 -14.52 -17.63
C THR A 180 2.85 -13.69 -18.56
N GLY A 181 3.13 -13.70 -19.87
CA GLY A 181 2.25 -13.04 -20.85
C GLY A 181 0.84 -13.65 -20.86
N ALA A 182 0.68 -14.95 -20.58
CA ALA A 182 -0.63 -15.61 -20.47
C ALA A 182 -1.41 -15.10 -19.25
N GLU A 183 -0.79 -15.03 -18.08
CA GLU A 183 -1.42 -14.48 -16.87
C GLU A 183 -1.79 -13.00 -17.04
N ALA A 184 -0.96 -12.21 -17.73
CA ALA A 184 -1.29 -10.82 -18.04
C ALA A 184 -2.53 -10.73 -18.96
N ALA A 185 -2.64 -11.62 -19.94
CA ALA A 185 -3.81 -11.68 -20.82
C ALA A 185 -5.09 -12.07 -20.05
N GLU A 186 -5.02 -12.97 -19.07
CA GLU A 186 -6.13 -13.31 -18.16
C GLU A 186 -6.56 -12.11 -17.32
N LEU A 187 -5.60 -11.27 -16.89
CA LEU A 187 -5.88 -9.99 -16.23
C LEU A 187 -6.50 -8.95 -17.16
N GLY A 188 -6.50 -9.19 -18.49
CA GLY A 188 -6.98 -8.26 -19.50
C GLY A 188 -6.00 -7.14 -19.80
N VAL A 189 -4.70 -7.35 -19.60
CA VAL A 189 -3.64 -6.35 -19.79
C VAL A 189 -2.52 -6.90 -20.69
N ARG A 190 -1.70 -5.99 -21.22
CA ARG A 190 -0.55 -6.36 -22.04
C ARG A 190 0.73 -6.36 -21.22
N TRP A 191 1.40 -7.50 -21.12
CA TRP A 191 2.73 -7.58 -20.55
C TRP A 191 3.78 -6.91 -21.45
N VAL A 192 4.67 -6.10 -20.86
CA VAL A 192 5.77 -5.42 -21.55
C VAL A 192 7.05 -5.48 -20.72
N ARG A 193 8.19 -5.21 -21.36
CA ARG A 193 9.47 -5.04 -20.65
C ARG A 193 9.48 -3.74 -19.84
N LEU A 194 10.27 -3.71 -18.76
CA LEU A 194 10.35 -2.55 -17.87
C LEU A 194 10.64 -1.22 -18.59
N PRO A 195 11.65 -1.10 -19.49
CA PRO A 195 11.87 0.15 -20.22
C PRO A 195 10.69 0.53 -21.14
N GLU A 196 10.03 -0.46 -21.75
CA GLU A 196 8.86 -0.21 -22.59
C GLU A 196 7.68 0.31 -21.79
N LEU A 197 7.48 -0.19 -20.55
CA LEU A 197 6.44 0.31 -19.66
C LEU A 197 6.60 1.82 -19.44
N PHE A 198 7.81 2.28 -19.11
CA PHE A 198 8.09 3.70 -18.87
C PHE A 198 7.95 4.55 -20.14
N ALA A 199 8.50 4.08 -21.27
CA ALA A 199 8.49 4.83 -22.52
C ALA A 199 7.09 4.99 -23.13
N ARG A 200 6.15 4.10 -22.82
CA ARG A 200 4.81 4.09 -23.44
C ARG A 200 3.72 4.64 -22.56
N SER A 201 3.91 4.65 -21.26
CA SER A 201 2.86 5.07 -20.31
C SER A 201 2.65 6.57 -20.32
N ASP A 202 1.38 6.98 -20.40
CA ASP A 202 0.95 8.34 -20.10
C ASP A 202 0.80 8.56 -18.59
N LEU A 203 0.32 7.53 -17.88
CA LEU A 203 0.22 7.47 -16.44
C LEU A 203 0.83 6.15 -15.99
N LEU A 204 1.79 6.19 -15.09
CA LEU A 204 2.49 5.00 -14.59
C LEU A 204 2.32 4.90 -13.09
N SER A 205 1.80 3.78 -12.61
CA SER A 205 1.59 3.53 -11.18
C SER A 205 2.50 2.41 -10.67
N VAL A 206 3.18 2.71 -9.55
CA VAL A 206 4.16 1.82 -8.91
C VAL A 206 3.50 1.09 -7.75
N HIS A 207 3.51 -0.24 -7.81
CA HIS A 207 2.96 -1.15 -6.79
C HIS A 207 3.99 -2.20 -6.34
N THR A 208 5.25 -1.93 -6.60
CA THR A 208 6.38 -2.82 -6.30
C THR A 208 6.69 -2.78 -4.81
N PRO A 209 6.80 -3.94 -4.13
CA PRO A 209 7.24 -3.99 -2.74
C PRO A 209 8.70 -3.54 -2.62
N LEU A 210 9.05 -2.91 -1.50
CA LEU A 210 10.43 -2.56 -1.20
C LEU A 210 11.20 -3.79 -0.71
N LEU A 211 12.14 -4.22 -1.52
CA LEU A 211 13.07 -5.31 -1.29
C LEU A 211 14.51 -4.81 -1.54
N PRO A 212 15.55 -5.53 -1.10
CA PRO A 212 16.91 -5.19 -1.50
C PRO A 212 17.08 -5.08 -3.03
N ALA A 213 16.40 -5.95 -3.80
CA ALA A 213 16.46 -5.98 -5.27
C ALA A 213 15.60 -4.90 -5.96
N THR A 214 14.66 -4.27 -5.25
CA THR A 214 13.75 -3.27 -5.83
C THR A 214 14.02 -1.85 -5.31
N ARG A 215 14.97 -1.69 -4.39
CA ARG A 215 15.42 -0.37 -3.95
C ARG A 215 16.05 0.38 -5.14
N GLY A 216 15.56 1.58 -5.44
CA GLY A 216 16.01 2.38 -6.57
C GLY A 216 15.73 1.76 -7.95
N LEU A 217 14.82 0.79 -8.04
CA LEU A 217 14.44 0.12 -9.29
C LEU A 217 14.04 1.14 -10.36
N VAL A 218 13.28 2.16 -9.97
CA VAL A 218 12.89 3.27 -10.84
C VAL A 218 13.99 4.33 -10.79
N GLY A 219 15.06 4.06 -11.50
CA GLY A 219 16.23 4.93 -11.58
C GLY A 219 16.14 5.96 -12.71
N ARG A 220 17.22 6.75 -12.84
CA ARG A 220 17.38 7.84 -13.81
C ARG A 220 16.97 7.44 -15.24
N GLU A 221 17.50 6.34 -15.76
CA GLU A 221 17.25 5.90 -17.14
C GLU A 221 15.76 5.68 -17.43
N LEU A 222 15.03 5.07 -16.49
CA LEU A 222 13.61 4.84 -16.63
C LEU A 222 12.80 6.13 -16.55
N LEU A 223 13.17 7.04 -15.64
CA LEU A 223 12.53 8.34 -15.50
C LEU A 223 12.77 9.21 -16.75
N ASP A 224 13.96 9.18 -17.32
CA ASP A 224 14.29 9.89 -18.54
C ASP A 224 13.62 9.29 -19.78
N ALA A 225 13.25 8.02 -19.77
CA ALA A 225 12.49 7.37 -20.84
C ALA A 225 11.00 7.73 -20.82
N MET A 226 10.46 8.28 -19.74
CA MET A 226 9.06 8.70 -19.66
C MET A 226 8.73 9.78 -20.69
N ARG A 227 7.52 9.74 -21.22
CA ARG A 227 7.02 10.77 -22.14
C ARG A 227 6.98 12.14 -21.46
N PRO A 228 7.26 13.23 -22.17
CA PRO A 228 6.99 14.56 -21.65
C PRO A 228 5.55 14.70 -21.17
N GLY A 229 5.34 15.22 -19.96
CA GLY A 229 4.03 15.37 -19.35
C GLY A 229 3.39 14.09 -18.80
N ALA A 230 4.06 12.95 -18.87
CA ALA A 230 3.60 11.73 -18.22
C ALA A 230 3.53 11.88 -16.69
N VAL A 231 2.76 11.05 -16.03
CA VAL A 231 2.54 11.08 -14.58
C VAL A 231 3.11 9.81 -13.95
N LEU A 232 4.00 9.96 -12.99
CA LEU A 232 4.42 8.87 -12.10
C LEU A 232 3.57 8.92 -10.82
N ILE A 233 2.92 7.81 -10.48
CA ILE A 233 2.14 7.64 -9.24
C ILE A 233 2.85 6.61 -8.38
N ASN A 234 3.26 6.98 -7.17
CA ASN A 234 3.85 6.06 -6.21
C ASN A 234 3.04 6.00 -4.92
N THR A 235 2.33 4.89 -4.73
CA THR A 235 1.58 4.53 -3.54
C THR A 235 2.16 3.28 -2.86
N SER A 236 3.41 2.92 -3.20
CA SER A 236 4.08 1.73 -2.65
C SER A 236 5.07 2.08 -1.55
N ARG A 237 6.32 2.36 -1.91
CA ARG A 237 7.37 2.83 -1.01
C ARG A 237 8.26 3.85 -1.73
N GLY A 238 8.65 4.93 -1.04
CA GLY A 238 9.51 5.98 -1.59
C GLY A 238 10.79 5.41 -2.20
N ALA A 239 11.49 4.58 -1.43
CA ALA A 239 12.79 4.02 -1.80
C ALA A 239 12.80 3.03 -2.99
N VAL A 240 11.65 2.72 -3.59
CA VAL A 240 11.58 2.00 -4.89
C VAL A 240 11.97 2.93 -6.04
N VAL A 241 11.80 4.23 -5.85
CA VAL A 241 12.14 5.27 -6.82
C VAL A 241 13.41 5.98 -6.35
N ASP A 242 14.32 6.26 -7.28
CA ASP A 242 15.45 7.16 -7.05
C ASP A 242 14.89 8.58 -6.83
N GLN A 243 14.87 9.01 -5.56
CA GLN A 243 14.27 10.28 -5.14
C GLN A 243 14.94 11.49 -5.78
N ASP A 244 16.26 11.47 -5.93
CA ASP A 244 17.01 12.58 -6.51
C ASP A 244 16.75 12.67 -8.02
N ALA A 245 16.79 11.53 -8.71
CA ALA A 245 16.48 11.47 -10.14
C ALA A 245 15.05 11.91 -10.43
N LEU A 246 14.07 11.48 -9.60
CA LEU A 246 12.67 11.91 -9.71
C LEU A 246 12.55 13.43 -9.51
N THR A 247 13.21 13.97 -8.49
CA THR A 247 13.20 15.40 -8.19
C THR A 247 13.69 16.23 -9.38
N ASP A 248 14.76 15.80 -10.04
CA ASP A 248 15.30 16.49 -11.20
C ASP A 248 14.32 16.53 -12.38
N VAL A 249 13.71 15.39 -12.75
CA VAL A 249 12.78 15.33 -13.90
C VAL A 249 11.48 16.07 -13.62
N VAL A 250 11.02 16.10 -12.36
CA VAL A 250 9.85 16.85 -11.93
C VAL A 250 10.14 18.35 -11.95
N ARG A 251 11.27 18.80 -11.39
CA ARG A 251 11.71 20.22 -11.42
C ARG A 251 11.90 20.73 -12.85
N ALA A 252 12.42 19.89 -13.72
CA ALA A 252 12.55 20.23 -15.14
C ALA A 252 11.21 20.32 -15.89
N GLY A 253 10.08 20.02 -15.23
CA GLY A 253 8.75 20.04 -15.84
C GLY A 253 8.51 18.92 -16.84
N ARG A 254 9.40 17.93 -16.94
CA ARG A 254 9.29 16.82 -17.90
C ARG A 254 8.21 15.82 -17.52
N VAL A 255 8.12 15.52 -16.22
CA VAL A 255 7.23 14.52 -15.64
C VAL A 255 6.42 15.17 -14.52
N ARG A 256 5.22 14.70 -14.32
CA ARG A 256 4.40 15.01 -13.14
C ARG A 256 4.50 13.86 -12.15
N ALA A 257 4.33 14.15 -10.87
CA ALA A 257 4.42 13.13 -9.83
C ALA A 257 3.22 13.20 -8.86
N VAL A 258 2.74 12.02 -8.45
CA VAL A 258 1.82 11.82 -7.32
C VAL A 258 2.54 10.89 -6.36
N LEU A 259 2.93 11.41 -5.21
CA LEU A 259 3.75 10.72 -4.24
C LEU A 259 3.00 10.63 -2.91
N ASP A 260 2.46 9.47 -2.60
CA ASP A 260 1.90 9.20 -1.27
C ASP A 260 3.01 8.76 -0.30
N VAL A 261 4.18 8.45 -0.84
CA VAL A 261 5.38 8.02 -0.12
C VAL A 261 6.63 8.63 -0.75
N THR A 262 7.62 8.97 0.09
CA THR A 262 8.93 9.51 -0.31
C THR A 262 10.07 8.79 0.40
N ASP A 263 11.33 9.06 0.04
CA ASP A 263 12.52 8.59 0.74
C ASP A 263 13.46 9.79 1.00
N PRO A 264 13.62 10.26 2.26
CA PRO A 264 12.96 9.76 3.48
C PRO A 264 11.43 9.93 3.44
N GLU A 265 10.73 9.19 4.31
CA GLU A 265 9.25 9.20 4.39
C GLU A 265 8.67 10.62 4.52
N VAL A 266 9.33 11.47 5.28
CA VAL A 266 9.07 12.91 5.32
C VAL A 266 10.28 13.63 4.75
N LEU A 267 10.09 14.27 3.61
CA LEU A 267 11.15 15.05 2.98
C LEU A 267 11.61 16.21 3.87
N PRO A 268 12.90 16.61 3.83
CA PRO A 268 13.38 17.82 4.49
C PRO A 268 12.50 19.05 4.16
N ALA A 269 12.39 19.98 5.10
CA ALA A 269 11.50 21.14 4.96
C ALA A 269 11.86 22.04 3.76
N ASP A 270 13.12 22.04 3.35
CA ASP A 270 13.66 22.78 2.23
C ASP A 270 13.75 21.97 0.93
N HIS A 271 13.17 20.77 0.91
CA HIS A 271 13.25 19.90 -0.25
C HIS A 271 12.49 20.48 -1.45
N PRO A 272 13.11 20.53 -2.66
CA PRO A 272 12.56 21.24 -3.82
C PRO A 272 11.19 20.73 -4.29
N LEU A 273 10.83 19.48 -4.03
CA LEU A 273 9.54 18.93 -4.45
C LEU A 273 8.35 19.60 -3.77
N TRP A 274 8.51 20.22 -2.58
CA TRP A 274 7.43 20.94 -1.91
C TRP A 274 6.88 22.09 -2.74
N ASP A 275 7.75 22.76 -3.51
CA ASP A 275 7.41 23.92 -4.32
C ASP A 275 7.16 23.58 -5.79
N CYS A 276 7.26 22.29 -6.19
CA CYS A 276 6.99 21.86 -7.56
C CYS A 276 5.50 21.84 -7.87
N PRO A 277 5.01 22.70 -8.79
CA PRO A 277 3.58 22.77 -9.11
C PRO A 277 3.03 21.50 -9.80
N ASN A 278 3.90 20.68 -10.34
CA ASN A 278 3.61 19.41 -11.01
C ASN A 278 3.85 18.18 -10.12
N ALA A 279 4.10 18.38 -8.81
CA ALA A 279 4.12 17.35 -7.79
C ALA A 279 2.88 17.48 -6.88
N LEU A 280 2.23 16.35 -6.62
CA LEU A 280 1.27 16.18 -5.54
C LEU A 280 1.90 15.22 -4.52
N ILE A 281 2.11 15.70 -3.31
CA ILE A 281 2.65 14.89 -2.21
C ILE A 281 1.57 14.76 -1.15
N THR A 282 1.28 13.52 -0.73
CA THR A 282 0.32 13.23 0.33
C THR A 282 0.98 12.45 1.47
N PRO A 283 0.52 12.61 2.72
CA PRO A 283 1.22 12.09 3.89
C PRO A 283 0.87 10.61 4.17
N HIS A 284 1.19 9.72 3.22
CA HIS A 284 0.98 8.26 3.31
C HIS A 284 -0.46 7.89 3.71
N LEU A 285 -1.43 8.46 2.99
CA LEU A 285 -2.86 8.33 3.28
C LEU A 285 -3.64 7.44 2.29
N ALA A 286 -2.98 6.91 1.26
CA ALA A 286 -3.64 6.05 0.26
C ALA A 286 -4.20 4.76 0.86
N GLY A 287 -3.60 4.25 1.95
CA GLY A 287 -4.13 3.11 2.71
C GLY A 287 -5.38 3.47 3.52
N SER A 288 -5.88 2.50 4.27
CA SER A 288 -7.10 2.67 5.06
C SER A 288 -7.05 3.87 6.00
N GLN A 289 -8.10 4.70 5.94
CA GLN A 289 -8.29 5.90 6.75
C GLN A 289 -9.72 5.94 7.34
N GLY A 290 -9.86 6.46 8.53
CA GLY A 290 -11.16 6.73 9.13
C GLY A 290 -12.08 5.51 9.16
N ASN A 291 -13.22 5.55 8.48
CA ASN A 291 -14.19 4.44 8.44
C ASN A 291 -13.69 3.19 7.72
N GLU A 292 -12.65 3.28 6.92
CA GLU A 292 -12.06 2.13 6.23
C GLU A 292 -11.34 1.18 7.21
N TRP A 293 -10.96 1.64 8.39
CA TRP A 293 -10.39 0.80 9.44
C TRP A 293 -11.36 -0.28 9.93
N GLU A 294 -12.68 -0.08 9.82
CA GLU A 294 -13.65 -1.10 10.15
C GLU A 294 -13.46 -2.36 9.30
N ARG A 295 -13.07 -2.21 8.03
CA ARG A 295 -12.78 -3.36 7.15
C ARG A 295 -11.58 -4.17 7.64
N LEU A 296 -10.57 -3.52 8.22
CA LEU A 296 -9.43 -4.20 8.83
C LEU A 296 -9.83 -4.97 10.08
N ALA A 297 -10.67 -4.36 10.93
CA ALA A 297 -11.22 -5.01 12.11
C ALA A 297 -12.11 -6.20 11.75
N ASP A 298 -13.03 -6.04 10.79
CA ASP A 298 -13.91 -7.11 10.32
C ASP A 298 -13.10 -8.30 9.75
N THR A 299 -12.02 -8.00 9.01
CA THR A 299 -11.08 -9.04 8.52
C THR A 299 -10.42 -9.77 9.69
N ALA A 300 -9.92 -9.03 10.69
CA ALA A 300 -9.28 -9.63 11.86
C ALA A 300 -10.26 -10.48 12.68
N VAL A 301 -11.48 -10.01 12.91
CA VAL A 301 -12.54 -10.78 13.58
C VAL A 301 -12.85 -12.08 12.82
N GLY A 302 -12.97 -11.99 11.48
CA GLY A 302 -13.18 -13.16 10.64
C GLY A 302 -12.05 -14.19 10.72
N GLU A 303 -10.79 -13.75 10.75
CA GLU A 303 -9.63 -14.63 10.91
C GLU A 303 -9.59 -15.29 12.29
N VAL A 304 -9.89 -14.54 13.36
CA VAL A 304 -9.98 -15.08 14.72
C VAL A 304 -11.09 -16.14 14.80
N ALA A 305 -12.26 -15.85 14.24
CA ALA A 305 -13.40 -16.78 14.22
C ALA A 305 -13.05 -18.09 13.48
N ARG A 306 -12.42 -17.98 12.32
CA ARG A 306 -12.01 -19.15 11.53
C ARG A 306 -10.96 -19.99 12.27
N TRP A 307 -9.96 -19.34 12.83
CA TRP A 307 -8.92 -20.02 13.61
C TRP A 307 -9.51 -20.75 14.82
N ALA A 308 -10.37 -20.08 15.58
CA ALA A 308 -11.06 -20.67 16.74
C ALA A 308 -11.95 -21.87 16.38
N ALA A 309 -12.57 -21.83 15.19
CA ALA A 309 -13.37 -22.95 14.67
C ALA A 309 -12.52 -24.10 14.08
N GLY A 310 -11.21 -23.92 13.90
CA GLY A 310 -10.34 -24.90 13.25
C GLY A 310 -10.43 -24.92 11.71
N ASP A 311 -11.06 -23.91 11.10
CA ASP A 311 -11.24 -23.80 9.64
C ASP A 311 -9.98 -23.34 8.90
N GLY A 312 -8.91 -23.00 9.65
CA GLY A 312 -7.70 -22.39 9.14
C GLY A 312 -7.90 -20.92 8.70
N LEU A 313 -6.80 -20.20 8.49
CA LEU A 313 -6.81 -18.78 8.11
C LEU A 313 -7.20 -18.59 6.64
N ALA A 314 -8.04 -17.59 6.33
CA ALA A 314 -8.38 -17.22 4.97
C ALA A 314 -7.28 -16.38 4.30
N HIS A 315 -6.55 -15.59 5.09
CA HIS A 315 -5.46 -14.72 4.62
C HIS A 315 -4.10 -15.08 5.24
N PRO A 316 -3.63 -16.35 5.10
CA PRO A 316 -2.40 -16.78 5.73
C PRO A 316 -1.19 -16.07 5.11
N VAL A 317 -0.31 -15.59 5.97
CA VAL A 317 1.01 -15.12 5.58
C VAL A 317 2.00 -16.28 5.70
N ARG A 318 2.75 -16.53 4.65
CA ARG A 318 3.78 -17.58 4.63
C ARG A 318 5.16 -16.94 4.57
N ARG A 319 6.14 -17.54 5.29
CA ARG A 319 7.52 -17.03 5.33
C ARG A 319 8.11 -16.83 3.93
N GLU A 320 7.91 -17.78 3.02
CA GLU A 320 8.44 -17.75 1.66
C GLU A 320 7.83 -16.59 0.83
N ARG A 321 6.63 -16.15 1.18
CA ARG A 321 5.93 -15.05 0.51
C ARG A 321 6.21 -13.68 1.10
N LEU A 322 6.83 -13.59 2.27
CA LEU A 322 7.19 -12.29 2.86
C LEU A 322 8.05 -11.44 1.92
N ALA A 323 8.92 -12.07 1.13
CA ALA A 323 9.73 -11.38 0.14
C ALA A 323 8.91 -10.69 -0.97
N PHE A 324 7.63 -11.04 -1.14
CA PHE A 324 6.75 -10.55 -2.20
C PHE A 324 5.55 -9.73 -1.68
N LEU A 325 5.39 -9.66 -0.35
CA LEU A 325 4.32 -8.88 0.28
C LEU A 325 4.84 -7.48 0.63
N ALA A 326 4.05 -6.47 0.29
CA ALA A 326 4.36 -5.06 0.58
C ALA A 326 4.25 -4.74 2.08
#